data_88837f85feef5ed736f8dea6e417db90
#
_entry.id   88837f85feef5ed736f8dea6e417db90
#
_cell.length_a   1.000
_cell.length_b   1.000
_cell.length_c   1.000
_cell.angle_alpha   90.00
_cell.angle_beta   90.00
_cell.angle_gamma   90.00
#
_symmetry.space_group_name_H-M   'P 1'
#
loop_
_entity.id
_entity.type
_entity.pdbx_description
1 polymer ?
#
loop_
_entity_poly.entity_id
_entity_poly.type
_entity_poly.pdbx_seq_one_letter_code
_entity_poly.pdbx_strand_id
1 'polypeptide(L)'
;MSTETVSASEIENARKLGARNESEILRAVARVTQAHVADCMGVSASTISRALDDLNRWALLLAAAGLQVVPVDSMVVDAHELTALESMAFKYLETRQQQRIKEGRP
;
A
#
# COMPACT_ATOMS: atom_id res chain seq x y z
N MET A 1 -11.68 -22.77 -21.62
CA MET A 1 -11.46 -21.72 -20.62
C MET A 1 -12.76 -21.47 -19.88
N SER A 2 -12.77 -21.76 -18.59
CA SER A 2 -13.98 -21.49 -17.81
C SER A 2 -14.09 -20.00 -17.59
N THR A 3 -15.19 -19.42 -18.03
CA THR A 3 -15.51 -18.04 -17.72
C THR A 3 -16.25 -18.02 -16.39
N GLU A 4 -15.52 -17.85 -15.30
CA GLU A 4 -16.16 -17.59 -14.03
C GLU A 4 -16.71 -16.17 -14.04
N THR A 5 -17.97 -16.06 -13.66
CA THR A 5 -18.61 -14.76 -13.56
C THR A 5 -18.06 -14.04 -12.33
N VAL A 6 -17.40 -12.91 -12.56
CA VAL A 6 -16.87 -12.06 -11.49
C VAL A 6 -18.03 -11.30 -10.86
N SER A 7 -18.09 -11.28 -9.52
CA SER A 7 -19.14 -10.58 -8.80
C SER A 7 -18.97 -9.06 -8.89
N ALA A 8 -20.07 -8.33 -8.71
CA ALA A 8 -20.03 -6.86 -8.68
C ALA A 8 -19.13 -6.33 -7.58
N SER A 9 -19.07 -7.02 -6.43
CA SER A 9 -18.19 -6.63 -5.32
C SER A 9 -16.71 -6.85 -5.64
N GLU A 10 -16.37 -7.90 -6.38
CA GLU A 10 -15.00 -8.14 -6.84
C GLU A 10 -14.54 -7.05 -7.81
N ILE A 11 -15.39 -6.65 -8.73
CA ILE A 11 -15.11 -5.55 -9.67
C ILE A 11 -14.87 -4.25 -8.92
N GLU A 12 -15.73 -3.93 -7.96
CA GLU A 12 -15.60 -2.71 -7.15
C GLU A 12 -14.35 -2.72 -6.29
N ASN A 13 -14.02 -3.85 -5.67
CA ASN A 13 -12.81 -3.99 -4.87
C ASN A 13 -11.55 -3.81 -5.73
N ALA A 14 -11.53 -4.36 -6.93
CA ALA A 14 -10.43 -4.18 -7.88
C ALA A 14 -10.28 -2.71 -8.27
N ARG A 15 -11.38 -2.00 -8.51
CA ARG A 15 -11.37 -0.57 -8.82
C ARG A 15 -10.78 0.26 -7.69
N LYS A 16 -11.19 0.00 -6.46
CA LYS A 16 -10.69 0.71 -5.28
C LYS A 16 -9.21 0.45 -5.06
N LEU A 17 -8.80 -0.80 -5.15
CA LEU A 17 -7.40 -1.16 -5.01
C LEU A 17 -6.56 -0.59 -6.15
N GLY A 18 -7.09 -0.60 -7.37
CA GLY A 18 -6.44 0.02 -8.53
C GLY A 18 -6.17 1.50 -8.32
N ALA A 19 -7.15 2.23 -7.78
CA ALA A 19 -6.99 3.65 -7.46
C ALA A 19 -5.91 3.87 -6.39
N ARG A 20 -5.83 3.00 -5.40
CA ARG A 20 -4.77 3.06 -4.38
C ARG A 20 -3.40 2.77 -4.97
N ASN A 21 -3.30 1.76 -5.82
CA ASN A 21 -2.06 1.40 -6.51
C ASN A 21 -1.56 2.58 -7.35
N GLU A 22 -2.45 3.21 -8.12
CA GLU A 22 -2.13 4.38 -8.92
C GLU A 22 -1.61 5.53 -8.04
N SER A 23 -2.29 5.83 -6.96
CA SER A 23 -1.92 6.87 -6.02
C SER A 23 -0.55 6.61 -5.39
N GLU A 24 -0.27 5.36 -5.02
CA GLU A 24 1.02 4.98 -4.44
C GLU A 24 2.17 5.16 -5.43
N ILE A 25 1.97 4.74 -6.67
CA ILE A 25 2.97 4.89 -7.72
C ILE A 25 3.25 6.37 -8.01
N LEU A 26 2.20 7.17 -8.16
CA LEU A 26 2.35 8.61 -8.41
C LEU A 26 3.07 9.32 -7.26
N ARG A 27 2.74 8.98 -6.03
CA ARG A 27 3.42 9.54 -4.85
C ARG A 27 4.89 9.16 -4.80
N ALA A 28 5.21 7.90 -5.07
CA ALA A 28 6.58 7.41 -5.06
C ALA A 28 7.42 8.10 -6.13
N VAL A 29 6.90 8.22 -7.35
CA VAL A 29 7.59 8.90 -8.46
C VAL A 29 7.78 10.39 -8.15
N ALA A 30 6.77 11.04 -7.57
CA ALA A 30 6.88 12.47 -7.19
C ALA A 30 7.97 12.67 -6.12
N ARG A 31 8.09 11.75 -5.18
CA ARG A 31 9.07 11.82 -4.10
C ARG A 31 10.50 11.67 -4.59
N VAL A 32 10.75 10.70 -5.49
CA VAL A 32 12.12 10.43 -5.99
C VAL A 32 12.45 11.19 -7.27
N THR A 33 11.49 11.71 -7.98
CA THR A 33 11.50 12.41 -9.27
C THR A 33 11.52 11.46 -10.47
N GLN A 34 10.93 11.92 -11.57
CA GLN A 34 10.94 11.15 -12.84
C GLN A 34 12.36 10.97 -13.37
N ALA A 35 13.21 11.97 -13.21
CA ALA A 35 14.60 11.91 -13.66
C ALA A 35 15.37 10.80 -12.94
N HIS A 36 15.18 10.67 -11.64
CA HIS A 36 15.82 9.62 -10.85
C HIS A 36 15.34 8.22 -11.27
N VAL A 37 14.03 8.07 -11.44
CA VAL A 37 13.46 6.79 -11.90
C VAL A 37 14.01 6.44 -13.28
N ALA A 38 14.06 7.40 -14.17
CA ALA A 38 14.61 7.22 -15.53
C ALA A 38 16.06 6.76 -15.50
N ASP A 39 16.88 7.39 -14.66
CA ASP A 39 18.28 7.02 -14.49
C ASP A 39 18.43 5.59 -13.99
N CYS A 40 17.63 5.19 -13.00
CA CYS A 40 17.64 3.82 -12.49
C CYS A 40 17.23 2.78 -13.53
N MET A 41 16.32 3.14 -14.43
CA MET A 41 15.84 2.26 -15.49
C MET A 41 16.69 2.30 -16.75
N GLY A 42 17.60 3.25 -16.87
CA GLY A 42 18.40 3.44 -18.06
C GLY A 42 17.61 3.97 -19.26
N VAL A 43 16.60 4.80 -19.01
CA VAL A 43 15.74 5.39 -20.04
C VAL A 43 15.67 6.89 -19.87
N SER A 44 15.03 7.60 -20.82
CA SER A 44 14.83 9.05 -20.71
C SER A 44 13.66 9.39 -19.80
N ALA A 45 13.66 10.60 -19.22
CA ALA A 45 12.56 11.10 -18.41
C ALA A 45 11.24 11.13 -19.20
N SER A 46 11.29 11.40 -20.50
CA SER A 46 10.08 11.39 -21.34
C SER A 46 9.50 9.99 -21.48
N THR A 47 10.31 8.93 -21.39
CA THR A 47 9.84 7.55 -21.37
C THR A 47 9.03 7.29 -20.11
N ILE A 48 9.49 7.81 -18.96
CA ILE A 48 8.76 7.68 -17.69
C ILE A 48 7.43 8.44 -17.77
N SER A 49 7.44 9.66 -18.29
CA SER A 49 6.22 10.46 -18.44
C SER A 49 5.17 9.73 -19.29
N ARG A 50 5.59 9.11 -20.39
CA ARG A 50 4.70 8.32 -21.27
C ARG A 50 4.17 7.06 -20.56
N ALA A 51 5.01 6.40 -19.78
CA ALA A 51 4.58 5.23 -19.00
C ALA A 51 3.50 5.61 -17.99
N LEU A 52 3.61 6.79 -17.37
CA LEU A 52 2.64 7.28 -16.41
C LEU A 52 1.28 7.63 -17.04
N ASP A 53 1.26 7.95 -18.33
CA ASP A 53 0.00 8.21 -19.05
C ASP A 53 -0.92 6.99 -19.08
N ASP A 54 -0.37 5.79 -19.02
CA ASP A 54 -1.13 4.53 -19.04
C ASP A 54 -1.22 3.89 -17.66
N LEU A 55 -0.83 4.61 -16.61
CA LEU A 55 -0.70 4.07 -15.26
C LEU A 55 -2.00 3.50 -14.71
N ASN A 56 -3.15 4.15 -14.97
CA ASN A 56 -4.43 3.70 -14.45
C ASN A 56 -4.76 2.28 -14.91
N ARG A 57 -4.42 1.92 -16.12
CA ARG A 57 -4.63 0.56 -16.66
C ARG A 57 -3.75 -0.45 -15.94
N TRP A 58 -2.46 -0.15 -15.79
CA TRP A 58 -1.52 -1.03 -15.12
C TRP A 58 -1.85 -1.19 -13.63
N ALA A 59 -2.24 -0.10 -12.98
CA ALA A 59 -2.63 -0.13 -11.56
C ALA A 59 -3.87 -1.00 -11.36
N LEU A 60 -4.85 -0.89 -12.27
CA LEU A 60 -6.05 -1.72 -12.23
C LEU A 60 -5.74 -3.19 -12.55
N LEU A 61 -4.87 -3.44 -13.53
CA LEU A 61 -4.45 -4.81 -13.86
C LEU A 61 -3.79 -5.48 -12.65
N LEU A 62 -2.90 -4.80 -11.96
CA LEU A 62 -2.26 -5.33 -10.75
C LEU A 62 -3.30 -5.65 -9.68
N ALA A 63 -4.25 -4.74 -9.46
CA ALA A 63 -5.33 -4.94 -8.48
C ALA A 63 -6.21 -6.14 -8.85
N ALA A 64 -6.58 -6.26 -10.11
CA ALA A 64 -7.41 -7.37 -10.60
C ALA A 64 -6.67 -8.70 -10.49
N ALA A 65 -5.34 -8.69 -10.58
CA ALA A 65 -4.49 -9.87 -10.39
C ALA A 65 -4.25 -10.19 -8.90
N GLY A 66 -4.80 -9.38 -7.99
CA GLY A 66 -4.63 -9.58 -6.55
C GLY A 66 -3.36 -8.99 -5.98
N LEU A 67 -2.76 -8.01 -6.66
CA LEU A 67 -1.50 -7.37 -6.24
C LEU A 67 -1.75 -5.98 -5.68
N GLN A 68 -1.01 -5.65 -4.64
CA GLN A 68 -1.01 -4.34 -4.02
C GLN A 68 0.38 -3.72 -4.11
N VAL A 69 0.44 -2.45 -4.49
CA VAL A 69 1.70 -1.70 -4.55
C VAL A 69 1.94 -1.03 -3.20
N VAL A 70 3.11 -1.29 -2.62
CA VAL A 70 3.55 -0.66 -1.37
C VAL A 70 5.01 -0.27 -1.49
N PRO A 71 5.47 0.77 -0.75
CA PRO A 71 6.89 1.11 -0.70
C PRO A 71 7.75 -0.06 -0.18
N VAL A 72 9.02 -0.11 -0.60
CA VAL A 72 9.92 -1.21 -0.25
C VAL A 72 10.20 -1.33 1.25
N ASP A 73 10.05 -0.24 1.99
CA ASP A 73 10.23 -0.21 3.45
C ASP A 73 8.92 -0.46 4.21
N SER A 74 7.84 -0.76 3.51
CA SER A 74 6.53 -1.05 4.10
C SER A 74 6.38 -2.53 4.38
N MET A 75 5.54 -2.82 5.38
CA MET A 75 5.13 -4.17 5.72
C MET A 75 3.64 -4.32 5.48
N VAL A 76 3.26 -5.39 4.78
CA VAL A 76 1.84 -5.71 4.56
C VAL A 76 1.39 -6.65 5.67
N VAL A 77 0.36 -6.23 6.41
CA VAL A 77 -0.26 -7.06 7.45
C VAL A 77 -1.73 -7.24 7.12
N ASP A 78 -2.27 -8.40 7.44
CA ASP A 78 -3.71 -8.62 7.31
C ASP A 78 -4.46 -8.02 8.52
N ALA A 79 -5.80 -7.93 8.40
CA ALA A 79 -6.63 -7.33 9.45
C ALA A 79 -6.53 -8.08 10.78
N HIS A 80 -6.34 -9.39 10.73
CA HIS A 80 -6.21 -10.22 11.93
C HIS A 80 -4.89 -9.94 12.65
N GLU A 81 -3.79 -9.86 11.90
CA GLU A 81 -2.47 -9.51 12.44
C GLU A 81 -2.48 -8.11 13.05
N LEU A 82 -3.11 -7.16 12.37
CA LEU A 82 -3.23 -5.79 12.86
C LEU A 82 -3.97 -5.73 14.19
N THR A 83 -5.09 -6.45 14.31
CA THR A 83 -5.86 -6.54 15.55
C THR A 83 -5.02 -7.12 16.68
N ALA A 84 -4.23 -8.15 16.41
CA ALA A 84 -3.34 -8.76 17.40
C ALA A 84 -2.27 -7.77 17.87
N LEU A 85 -1.65 -7.01 16.94
CA LEU A 85 -0.65 -6.00 17.26
C LEU A 85 -1.24 -4.86 18.09
N GLU A 86 -2.42 -4.39 17.74
CA GLU A 86 -3.14 -3.35 18.50
C GLU A 86 -3.46 -3.81 19.90
N SER A 87 -3.91 -5.06 20.06
CA SER A 87 -4.22 -5.66 21.36
C SER A 87 -2.97 -5.75 22.24
N MET A 88 -1.85 -6.16 21.68
CA MET A 88 -0.58 -6.24 22.40
C MET A 88 -0.08 -4.86 22.82
N ALA A 89 -0.19 -3.87 21.94
CA ALA A 89 0.18 -2.49 22.23
C ALA A 89 -0.67 -1.91 23.36
N PHE A 90 -1.97 -2.16 23.35
CA PHE A 90 -2.88 -1.73 24.39
C PHE A 90 -2.49 -2.32 25.75
N LYS A 91 -2.26 -3.63 25.82
CA LYS A 91 -1.83 -4.31 27.04
C LYS A 91 -0.53 -3.78 27.60
N TYR A 92 0.43 -3.51 26.71
CA TYR A 92 1.72 -2.96 27.09
C TYR A 92 1.56 -1.58 27.72
N LEU A 93 0.78 -0.70 27.11
CA LEU A 93 0.54 0.65 27.61
C LEU A 93 -0.20 0.64 28.92
N GLU A 94 -1.19 -0.25 29.09
CA GLU A 94 -1.93 -0.43 30.32
C GLU A 94 -1.02 -0.88 31.46
N THR A 95 -0.17 -1.85 31.22
CA THR A 95 0.80 -2.35 32.20
C THR A 95 1.76 -1.24 32.63
N ARG A 96 2.26 -0.44 31.70
CA ARG A 96 3.13 0.70 32.00
C ARG A 96 2.43 1.73 32.85
N GLN A 97 1.18 2.01 32.58
CA GLN A 97 0.39 2.98 33.35
C GLN A 97 0.18 2.52 34.78
N GLN A 98 -0.17 1.25 34.97
CA GLN A 98 -0.32 0.64 36.31
C GLN A 98 0.98 0.67 37.08
N GLN A 99 2.09 0.40 36.41
CA GLN A 99 3.43 0.44 37.03
C GLN A 99 3.76 1.84 37.52
N ARG A 100 3.45 2.87 36.75
CA ARG A 100 3.65 4.28 37.16
C ARG A 100 2.85 4.62 38.41
N ILE A 101 1.60 4.16 38.47
CA ILE A 101 0.73 4.37 39.64
C ILE A 101 1.33 3.69 40.86
N LYS A 102 1.80 2.45 40.74
CA LYS A 102 2.45 1.71 41.82
C LYS A 102 3.72 2.41 42.33
N GLU A 103 4.49 3.03 41.44
CA GLU A 103 5.72 3.75 41.77
C GLU A 103 5.45 5.17 42.29
N GLY A 104 4.16 5.58 42.39
CA GLY A 104 3.79 6.92 42.85
C GLY A 104 4.17 8.02 41.89
N ARG A 105 4.36 7.72 40.59
CA ARG A 105 4.66 8.71 39.55
C ARG A 105 3.38 9.16 38.87
N PRO A 106 3.25 10.48 38.58
CA PRO A 106 2.08 10.99 37.87
C PRO A 106 2.00 10.48 36.41
#